data_0c1ca301f42fba1b67e849f8a5bebed1
#
_entry.id   0c1ca301f42fba1b67e849f8a5bebed1
#
_cell.length_a   1.000
_cell.length_b   1.000
_cell.length_c   1.000
_cell.angle_alpha   90.00
_cell.angle_beta   90.00
_cell.angle_gamma   90.00
#
_symmetry.space_group_name_H-M   'P 1'
#
loop_
_entity.id
_entity.type
_entity.pdbx_description
1 polymer ?
#
loop_
_entity_poly.entity_id
_entity_poly.type
_entity_poly.pdbx_seq_one_letter_code
_entity_poly.pdbx_strand_id
1 'polypeptide(L)'
;RSKMLSLFIKNRKICVECNNDKRRTKYENDETYRIIQIQKATDFKKKRAIERNKQKEEEIGFDNKRCSCCNDIKHRTTFRYNRLKCRNCERDDPVEKLKRVIRSRIISALTQKNKHTIEYLGCNTSEYLEWLLTNNLGYTLDNRGKEWHIDHIIPLSHFNLENEEQQLVAFNWRNTVALSAKENLSKNNKIIKTQIEQHYKKLVEYHKEKQLDLPQVFIDLFAKHLVAGNPLEP
;
A
#
# COMPACT_ATOMS: atom_id res chain seq x y z
N ARG A 1 34.69 36.00 19.72
CA ARG A 1 33.34 36.32 20.18
C ARG A 1 33.13 35.64 21.52
N SER A 2 32.86 36.37 22.60
CA SER A 2 32.51 35.80 23.89
C SER A 2 31.12 35.16 23.82
N LYS A 3 31.02 33.91 24.30
CA LYS A 3 29.75 33.18 24.40
C LYS A 3 29.35 33.05 25.87
N MET A 4 28.05 32.96 26.16
CA MET A 4 27.55 32.74 27.53
C MET A 4 28.05 31.37 28.06
N LEU A 5 28.36 31.30 29.36
CA LEU A 5 28.82 30.09 30.04
C LEU A 5 27.87 28.89 29.88
N SER A 6 26.57 29.14 29.80
CA SER A 6 25.54 28.12 29.56
C SER A 6 25.67 27.38 28.21
N LEU A 7 26.40 28.00 27.26
CA LEU A 7 26.67 27.37 25.94
C LEU A 7 27.90 26.47 25.94
N PHE A 8 28.63 26.39 27.06
CA PHE A 8 29.81 25.53 27.18
C PHE A 8 29.44 24.16 27.78
N ILE A 9 30.15 23.14 27.34
CA ILE A 9 30.01 21.81 27.95
C ILE A 9 30.61 21.91 29.37
N LYS A 10 29.86 21.42 30.38
CA LYS A 10 30.29 21.38 31.77
C LYS A 10 31.72 20.85 31.89
N ASN A 11 32.57 21.63 32.57
CA ASN A 11 33.96 21.30 32.80
C ASN A 11 34.87 21.24 31.54
N ARG A 12 34.45 21.87 30.40
CA ARG A 12 35.26 21.92 29.17
C ARG A 12 35.35 23.34 28.62
N LYS A 13 36.50 23.64 28.02
CA LYS A 13 36.77 24.94 27.36
C LYS A 13 36.18 25.05 25.94
N ILE A 14 35.23 24.19 25.57
CA ILE A 14 34.61 24.17 24.26
C ILE A 14 33.08 24.32 24.36
N CYS A 15 32.49 25.16 23.55
CA CYS A 15 31.06 25.29 23.49
C CYS A 15 30.40 24.09 22.79
N VAL A 16 29.11 23.89 23.07
CA VAL A 16 28.32 22.76 22.52
C VAL A 16 28.36 22.76 20.99
N GLU A 17 28.19 23.92 20.35
CA GLU A 17 28.20 24.07 18.89
C GLU A 17 29.54 23.63 18.29
N CYS A 18 30.66 24.22 18.74
CA CYS A 18 31.99 23.85 18.24
C CYS A 18 32.33 22.37 18.48
N ASN A 19 31.85 21.79 19.58
CA ASN A 19 32.04 20.37 19.84
C ASN A 19 31.20 19.50 18.89
N ASN A 20 29.97 19.92 18.58
CA ASN A 20 29.11 19.22 17.62
C ASN A 20 29.69 19.30 16.21
N ASP A 21 30.21 20.46 15.80
CA ASP A 21 30.85 20.61 14.50
C ASP A 21 32.11 19.73 14.38
N LYS A 22 32.97 19.69 15.40
CA LYS A 22 34.11 18.75 15.43
C LYS A 22 33.65 17.29 15.30
N ARG A 23 32.60 16.93 15.99
CA ARG A 23 32.04 15.55 15.91
C ARG A 23 31.48 15.25 14.53
N ARG A 24 30.79 16.22 13.91
CA ARG A 24 30.24 16.10 12.54
C ARG A 24 31.37 15.92 11.53
N THR A 25 32.37 16.82 11.53
CA THR A 25 33.51 16.74 10.64
C THR A 25 34.25 15.42 10.79
N LYS A 26 34.44 14.94 12.04
CA LYS A 26 35.06 13.64 12.28
C LYS A 26 34.21 12.50 11.75
N TYR A 27 32.89 12.54 11.90
CA TYR A 27 31.98 11.52 11.39
C TYR A 27 31.97 11.47 9.85
N GLU A 28 32.09 12.62 9.19
CA GLU A 28 32.14 12.74 7.73
C GLU A 28 33.47 12.23 7.14
N ASN A 29 34.59 12.56 7.79
CA ASN A 29 35.91 12.34 7.23
C ASN A 29 36.67 11.10 7.78
N ASP A 30 36.19 10.48 8.86
CA ASP A 30 36.80 9.31 9.51
C ASP A 30 35.84 8.12 9.44
N GLU A 31 36.06 7.24 8.48
CA GLU A 31 35.19 6.06 8.27
C GLU A 31 35.19 5.13 9.47
N THR A 32 36.35 4.91 10.09
CA THR A 32 36.47 4.06 11.28
C THR A 32 35.64 4.62 12.43
N TYR A 33 35.73 5.93 12.67
CA TYR A 33 34.96 6.61 13.68
C TYR A 33 33.44 6.51 13.37
N ARG A 34 33.04 6.68 12.10
CA ARG A 34 31.64 6.55 11.66
C ARG A 34 31.08 5.17 11.95
N ILE A 35 31.80 4.10 11.58
CA ILE A 35 31.38 2.71 11.82
C ILE A 35 31.23 2.46 13.32
N ILE A 36 32.15 2.91 14.16
CA ILE A 36 32.06 2.78 15.62
C ILE A 36 30.82 3.51 16.17
N GLN A 37 30.48 4.71 15.67
CA GLN A 37 29.30 5.44 16.13
C GLN A 37 28.00 4.74 15.71
N ILE A 38 27.93 4.21 14.49
CA ILE A 38 26.78 3.42 14.00
C ILE A 38 26.60 2.17 14.86
N GLN A 39 27.69 1.45 15.16
CA GLN A 39 27.62 0.26 16.00
C GLN A 39 27.11 0.60 17.42
N LYS A 40 27.68 1.63 18.05
CA LYS A 40 27.23 2.10 19.38
C LYS A 40 25.74 2.48 19.39
N ALA A 41 25.28 3.19 18.35
CA ALA A 41 23.88 3.57 18.23
C ALA A 41 22.96 2.34 18.05
N THR A 42 23.42 1.35 17.28
CA THR A 42 22.70 0.09 17.06
C THR A 42 22.60 -0.73 18.35
N ASP A 43 23.70 -0.86 19.07
CA ASP A 43 23.73 -1.60 20.34
C ASP A 43 22.87 -0.93 21.42
N PHE A 44 22.90 0.40 21.46
CA PHE A 44 22.03 1.17 22.35
C PHE A 44 20.55 0.96 22.03
N LYS A 45 20.18 0.97 20.74
CA LYS A 45 18.80 0.68 20.29
C LYS A 45 18.37 -0.74 20.66
N LYS A 46 19.26 -1.73 20.43
CA LYS A 46 19.02 -3.15 20.80
C LYS A 46 18.80 -3.29 22.30
N LYS A 47 19.68 -2.71 23.13
CA LYS A 47 19.55 -2.75 24.60
C LYS A 47 18.23 -2.14 25.07
N ARG A 48 17.85 -0.98 24.56
CA ARG A 48 16.56 -0.34 24.90
C ARG A 48 15.35 -1.14 24.41
N ALA A 49 15.46 -1.87 23.29
CA ALA A 49 14.40 -2.73 22.79
C ALA A 49 14.21 -3.95 23.71
N ILE A 50 15.31 -4.58 24.14
CA ILE A 50 15.28 -5.70 25.10
C ILE A 50 14.63 -5.26 26.41
N GLU A 51 15.05 -4.13 26.96
CA GLU A 51 14.50 -3.61 28.22
C GLU A 51 12.99 -3.32 28.13
N ARG A 52 12.56 -2.67 27.05
CA ARG A 52 11.12 -2.42 26.80
C ARG A 52 10.31 -3.71 26.63
N ASN A 53 10.89 -4.73 26.00
CA ASN A 53 10.22 -6.01 25.84
C ASN A 53 10.12 -6.74 27.19
N LYS A 54 11.18 -6.71 28.00
CA LYS A 54 11.17 -7.26 29.35
C LYS A 54 10.09 -6.61 30.23
N GLN A 55 10.02 -5.28 30.24
CA GLN A 55 8.98 -4.55 30.98
C GLN A 55 7.56 -4.92 30.52
N LYS A 56 7.35 -5.08 29.19
CA LYS A 56 6.07 -5.54 28.67
C LYS A 56 5.74 -6.97 29.06
N GLU A 57 6.74 -7.86 29.09
CA GLU A 57 6.55 -9.26 29.52
C GLU A 57 6.25 -9.36 31.01
N GLU A 58 6.85 -8.51 31.84
CA GLU A 58 6.54 -8.39 33.27
C GLU A 58 5.12 -7.86 33.50
N GLU A 59 4.65 -6.90 32.66
CA GLU A 59 3.30 -6.32 32.76
C GLU A 59 2.18 -7.28 32.34
N ILE A 60 2.35 -8.00 31.23
CA ILE A 60 1.26 -8.77 30.59
C ILE A 60 1.49 -10.29 30.54
N GLY A 61 2.64 -10.76 30.99
CA GLY A 61 3.07 -12.17 30.93
C GLY A 61 3.72 -12.53 29.60
N PHE A 62 4.65 -13.50 29.66
CA PHE A 62 5.48 -13.92 28.51
C PHE A 62 4.65 -14.43 27.32
N ASP A 63 3.60 -15.22 27.60
CA ASP A 63 2.77 -15.85 26.56
C ASP A 63 1.70 -14.93 26.01
N ASN A 64 1.60 -13.70 26.50
CA ASN A 64 0.57 -12.76 26.12
C ASN A 64 1.11 -11.63 25.25
N LYS A 65 0.19 -11.00 24.54
CA LYS A 65 0.44 -9.82 23.70
C LYS A 65 -0.78 -8.92 23.69
N ARG A 66 -0.57 -7.61 23.77
CA ARG A 66 -1.64 -6.61 23.61
C ARG A 66 -1.93 -6.39 22.13
N CYS A 67 -3.18 -6.51 21.73
CA CYS A 67 -3.62 -6.22 20.38
C CYS A 67 -3.60 -4.71 20.12
N SER A 68 -2.99 -4.28 19.03
CA SER A 68 -2.95 -2.84 18.65
C SER A 68 -4.28 -2.27 18.16
N CYS A 69 -5.32 -3.09 17.99
CA CYS A 69 -6.63 -2.68 17.50
C CYS A 69 -7.68 -2.70 18.62
N CYS A 70 -7.93 -3.85 19.28
CA CYS A 70 -8.91 -3.93 20.36
C CYS A 70 -8.32 -3.66 21.76
N ASN A 71 -7.02 -3.44 21.88
CA ASN A 71 -6.27 -3.24 23.13
C ASN A 71 -6.31 -4.40 24.14
N ASP A 72 -7.00 -5.49 23.83
CA ASP A 72 -7.07 -6.65 24.71
C ASP A 72 -5.72 -7.35 24.81
N ILE A 73 -5.42 -7.86 26.01
CA ILE A 73 -4.30 -8.78 26.24
C ILE A 73 -4.79 -10.18 25.90
N LYS A 74 -4.11 -10.82 24.96
CA LYS A 74 -4.46 -12.16 24.44
C LYS A 74 -3.23 -13.02 24.33
N HIS A 75 -3.41 -14.33 24.44
CA HIS A 75 -2.34 -15.29 24.23
C HIS A 75 -1.72 -15.14 22.83
N ARG A 76 -0.40 -15.27 22.71
CA ARG A 76 0.37 -15.05 21.46
C ARG A 76 -0.11 -15.92 20.29
N THR A 77 -0.67 -17.11 20.54
CA THR A 77 -1.26 -17.99 19.52
C THR A 77 -2.46 -17.37 18.80
N THR A 78 -3.12 -16.37 19.40
CA THR A 78 -4.23 -15.64 18.76
C THR A 78 -3.76 -14.59 17.76
N PHE A 79 -2.45 -14.42 17.62
CA PHE A 79 -1.83 -13.55 16.61
C PHE A 79 -1.17 -14.39 15.51
N ARG A 80 -1.05 -13.84 14.31
CA ARG A 80 -0.14 -14.39 13.32
C ARG A 80 1.29 -13.94 13.63
N TYR A 81 2.27 -14.71 13.17
CA TYR A 81 3.68 -14.41 13.40
C TYR A 81 4.01 -12.94 13.04
N ASN A 82 4.65 -12.24 13.96
CA ASN A 82 5.04 -10.83 13.86
C ASN A 82 3.90 -9.81 13.63
N ARG A 83 2.61 -10.18 13.74
CA ARG A 83 1.50 -9.24 13.60
C ARG A 83 1.19 -8.57 14.94
N LEU A 84 0.78 -7.28 14.88
CA LEU A 84 0.38 -6.50 16.07
C LEU A 84 -1.13 -6.57 16.34
N LYS A 85 -1.94 -6.93 15.34
CA LYS A 85 -3.38 -7.15 15.48
C LYS A 85 -3.64 -8.63 15.75
N CYS A 86 -4.58 -8.95 16.64
CA CYS A 86 -5.04 -10.32 16.82
C CYS A 86 -5.81 -10.81 15.56
N ARG A 87 -5.93 -12.14 15.40
CA ARG A 87 -6.55 -12.77 14.22
C ARG A 87 -7.97 -12.27 13.96
N ASN A 88 -8.75 -12.00 15.01
CA ASN A 88 -10.11 -11.49 14.87
C ASN A 88 -10.09 -10.06 14.31
N CYS A 89 -9.32 -9.16 14.91
CA CYS A 89 -9.18 -7.79 14.40
C CYS A 89 -8.57 -7.75 12.99
N GLU A 90 -7.63 -8.64 12.66
CA GLU A 90 -7.09 -8.74 11.30
C GLU A 90 -8.13 -9.30 10.32
N ARG A 91 -8.95 -10.28 10.74
CA ARG A 91 -10.02 -10.82 9.90
C ARG A 91 -11.08 -9.79 9.60
N ASP A 92 -11.44 -8.97 10.60
CA ASP A 92 -12.55 -8.03 10.53
C ASP A 92 -12.13 -6.66 9.96
N ASP A 93 -10.82 -6.41 9.83
CA ASP A 93 -10.27 -5.21 9.20
C ASP A 93 -10.71 -5.10 7.73
N PRO A 94 -11.41 -4.01 7.33
CA PRO A 94 -11.90 -3.85 5.96
C PRO A 94 -10.79 -3.85 4.90
N VAL A 95 -9.64 -3.24 5.19
CA VAL A 95 -8.49 -3.19 4.28
C VAL A 95 -7.88 -4.59 4.10
N GLU A 96 -7.75 -5.36 5.18
CA GLU A 96 -7.26 -6.74 5.09
C GLU A 96 -8.27 -7.67 4.38
N LYS A 97 -9.58 -7.41 4.53
CA LYS A 97 -10.62 -8.09 3.71
C LYS A 97 -10.43 -7.78 2.22
N LEU A 98 -10.23 -6.52 1.87
CA LEU A 98 -10.00 -6.11 0.48
C LEU A 98 -8.74 -6.77 -0.10
N LYS A 99 -7.62 -6.79 0.62
CA LYS A 99 -6.38 -7.48 0.20
C LYS A 99 -6.62 -8.95 -0.13
N ARG A 100 -7.39 -9.64 0.70
CA ARG A 100 -7.73 -11.06 0.46
C ARG A 100 -8.57 -11.23 -0.81
N VAL A 101 -9.54 -10.34 -1.03
CA VAL A 101 -10.38 -10.36 -2.23
C VAL A 101 -9.55 -10.15 -3.50
N ILE A 102 -8.71 -9.12 -3.53
CA ILE A 102 -7.83 -8.83 -4.67
C ILE A 102 -6.95 -10.04 -4.96
N ARG A 103 -6.29 -10.58 -3.93
CA ARG A 103 -5.44 -11.75 -4.07
C ARG A 103 -6.20 -12.96 -4.61
N SER A 104 -7.39 -13.23 -4.09
CA SER A 104 -8.24 -14.35 -4.54
C SER A 104 -8.65 -14.19 -6.00
N ARG A 105 -9.05 -13.00 -6.43
CA ARG A 105 -9.41 -12.71 -7.83
C ARG A 105 -8.25 -12.99 -8.79
N ILE A 106 -7.04 -12.53 -8.45
CA ILE A 106 -5.85 -12.75 -9.27
C ILE A 106 -5.53 -14.26 -9.33
N ILE A 107 -5.54 -14.97 -8.20
CA ILE A 107 -5.25 -16.41 -8.14
C ILE A 107 -6.28 -17.21 -8.92
N SER A 108 -7.57 -16.85 -8.85
CA SER A 108 -8.63 -17.57 -9.56
C SER A 108 -8.57 -17.40 -11.07
N ALA A 109 -8.00 -16.31 -11.55
CA ALA A 109 -7.91 -16.01 -12.99
C ALA A 109 -6.60 -16.45 -13.63
N LEU A 110 -5.53 -16.65 -12.84
CA LEU A 110 -4.21 -17.04 -13.33
C LEU A 110 -3.91 -18.50 -13.02
N THR A 111 -3.46 -19.25 -14.01
CA THR A 111 -2.94 -20.63 -13.84
C THR A 111 -1.72 -20.63 -12.92
N GLN A 112 -0.83 -19.67 -13.11
CA GLN A 112 0.34 -19.44 -12.27
C GLN A 112 0.46 -17.96 -11.91
N LYS A 113 0.63 -17.67 -10.61
CA LYS A 113 0.85 -16.33 -10.08
C LYS A 113 2.33 -16.16 -9.71
N ASN A 114 3.10 -15.47 -10.55
CA ASN A 114 4.56 -15.33 -10.41
C ASN A 114 5.00 -14.09 -9.63
N LYS A 115 4.13 -13.08 -9.49
CA LYS A 115 4.45 -11.80 -8.83
C LYS A 115 3.62 -11.58 -7.56
N HIS A 116 4.03 -10.61 -6.73
CA HIS A 116 3.21 -10.18 -5.60
C HIS A 116 1.92 -9.49 -6.07
N THR A 117 0.87 -9.59 -5.27
CA THR A 117 -0.44 -8.99 -5.60
C THR A 117 -0.35 -7.48 -5.87
N ILE A 118 0.54 -6.77 -5.19
CA ILE A 118 0.74 -5.32 -5.36
C ILE A 118 1.34 -4.97 -6.73
N GLU A 119 2.14 -5.85 -7.30
CA GLU A 119 2.75 -5.65 -8.63
C GLU A 119 1.68 -5.75 -9.72
N TYR A 120 0.78 -6.72 -9.63
CA TYR A 120 -0.38 -6.80 -10.53
C TYR A 120 -1.30 -5.59 -10.37
N LEU A 121 -1.55 -5.18 -9.13
CA LEU A 121 -2.43 -4.05 -8.86
C LEU A 121 -1.84 -2.72 -9.33
N GLY A 122 -0.52 -2.56 -9.25
CA GLY A 122 0.19 -1.33 -9.65
C GLY A 122 0.06 -0.16 -8.68
N CYS A 123 -0.49 -0.39 -7.49
CA CYS A 123 -0.58 0.58 -6.40
C CYS A 123 -0.72 -0.14 -5.04
N ASN A 124 -0.60 0.60 -3.94
CA ASN A 124 -0.89 0.04 -2.63
C ASN A 124 -2.40 -0.08 -2.37
N THR A 125 -2.79 -0.88 -1.36
CA THR A 125 -4.21 -1.17 -1.11
C THR A 125 -5.00 0.05 -0.63
N SER A 126 -4.36 1.03 0.02
CA SER A 126 -5.04 2.25 0.48
C SER A 126 -5.35 3.17 -0.68
N GLU A 127 -4.41 3.36 -1.60
CA GLU A 127 -4.63 4.09 -2.87
C GLU A 127 -5.70 3.42 -3.71
N TYR A 128 -5.69 2.09 -3.78
CA TYR A 128 -6.72 1.35 -4.50
C TYR A 128 -8.11 1.53 -3.88
N LEU A 129 -8.20 1.50 -2.57
CA LEU A 129 -9.46 1.76 -1.87
C LEU A 129 -9.96 3.18 -2.14
N GLU A 130 -9.08 4.15 -2.09
CA GLU A 130 -9.40 5.53 -2.43
C GLU A 130 -9.98 5.64 -3.85
N TRP A 131 -9.31 5.04 -4.84
CA TRP A 131 -9.78 4.97 -6.22
C TRP A 131 -11.18 4.36 -6.35
N LEU A 132 -11.42 3.21 -5.72
CA LEU A 132 -12.70 2.52 -5.79
C LEU A 132 -13.86 3.34 -5.18
N LEU A 133 -13.58 4.13 -4.14
CA LEU A 133 -14.58 4.89 -3.39
C LEU A 133 -14.71 6.35 -3.85
N THR A 134 -13.95 6.81 -4.86
CA THR A 134 -14.03 8.18 -5.38
C THR A 134 -15.39 8.54 -6.01
N ASN A 135 -16.26 7.57 -6.28
CA ASN A 135 -17.54 7.79 -6.96
C ASN A 135 -18.63 8.42 -6.08
N ASN A 136 -18.40 8.52 -4.78
CA ASN A 136 -19.37 9.07 -3.80
C ASN A 136 -20.82 8.51 -3.90
N LEU A 137 -20.94 7.22 -4.33
CA LEU A 137 -22.21 6.53 -4.55
C LEU A 137 -22.73 5.80 -3.29
N GLY A 138 -22.23 6.16 -2.10
CA GLY A 138 -22.55 5.44 -0.87
C GLY A 138 -21.87 4.07 -0.74
N TYR A 139 -20.91 3.75 -1.61
CA TYR A 139 -20.17 2.49 -1.57
C TYR A 139 -19.19 2.48 -0.39
N THR A 140 -19.24 1.40 0.38
CA THR A 140 -18.34 1.13 1.50
C THR A 140 -17.78 -0.29 1.38
N LEU A 141 -16.77 -0.62 2.15
CA LEU A 141 -16.28 -2.00 2.19
C LEU A 141 -17.28 -2.97 2.85
N ASP A 142 -18.20 -2.47 3.67
CA ASP A 142 -19.19 -3.29 4.37
C ASP A 142 -20.36 -3.68 3.46
N ASN A 143 -20.73 -2.82 2.50
CA ASN A 143 -21.79 -3.13 1.53
C ASN A 143 -21.24 -3.74 0.22
N ARG A 144 -19.90 -3.92 0.11
CA ARG A 144 -19.28 -4.59 -1.02
C ARG A 144 -19.72 -6.07 -1.13
N GLY A 145 -20.04 -6.48 -2.33
CA GLY A 145 -20.53 -7.84 -2.64
C GLY A 145 -22.06 -7.97 -2.52
N LYS A 146 -22.74 -6.94 -2.00
CA LYS A 146 -24.19 -6.83 -1.97
C LYS A 146 -24.67 -5.71 -2.89
N GLU A 147 -24.20 -4.50 -2.63
CA GLU A 147 -24.63 -3.31 -3.38
C GLU A 147 -23.71 -3.02 -4.57
N TRP A 148 -22.40 -3.31 -4.43
CA TRP A 148 -21.42 -3.07 -5.46
C TRP A 148 -20.33 -4.13 -5.53
N HIS A 149 -19.73 -4.25 -6.71
CA HIS A 149 -18.62 -5.16 -7.01
C HIS A 149 -17.44 -4.39 -7.59
N ILE A 150 -16.25 -4.97 -7.45
CA ILE A 150 -15.08 -4.57 -8.21
C ILE A 150 -15.16 -5.24 -9.57
N ASP A 151 -15.15 -4.48 -10.64
CA ASP A 151 -15.18 -5.01 -11.99
C ASP A 151 -13.99 -4.49 -12.83
N HIS A 152 -13.69 -5.18 -13.96
CA HIS A 152 -12.70 -4.74 -14.93
C HIS A 152 -13.40 -4.00 -16.06
N ILE A 153 -12.93 -2.79 -16.38
CA ILE A 153 -13.49 -2.00 -17.50
C ILE A 153 -13.35 -2.77 -18.80
N ILE A 154 -12.13 -3.20 -19.10
CA ILE A 154 -11.89 -4.17 -20.16
C ILE A 154 -11.87 -5.56 -19.50
N PRO A 155 -12.82 -6.45 -19.81
CA PRO A 155 -12.93 -7.75 -19.19
C PRO A 155 -11.68 -8.61 -19.39
N LEU A 156 -11.37 -9.48 -18.43
CA LEU A 156 -10.18 -10.36 -18.45
C LEU A 156 -10.13 -11.25 -19.70
N SER A 157 -11.28 -11.61 -20.27
CA SER A 157 -11.37 -12.40 -21.51
C SER A 157 -10.78 -11.71 -22.74
N HIS A 158 -10.49 -10.41 -22.68
CA HIS A 158 -9.86 -9.64 -23.74
C HIS A 158 -8.34 -9.56 -23.63
N PHE A 159 -7.75 -10.25 -22.65
CA PHE A 159 -6.31 -10.30 -22.43
C PHE A 159 -5.79 -11.73 -22.60
N ASN A 160 -4.58 -11.86 -23.14
CA ASN A 160 -3.85 -13.11 -23.06
C ASN A 160 -3.23 -13.24 -21.66
N LEU A 161 -3.87 -13.98 -20.77
CA LEU A 161 -3.40 -14.16 -19.40
C LEU A 161 -2.24 -15.17 -19.25
N GLU A 162 -1.71 -15.72 -20.34
CA GLU A 162 -0.43 -16.43 -20.36
C GLU A 162 0.76 -15.45 -20.51
N ASN A 163 0.50 -14.25 -21.05
CA ASN A 163 1.49 -13.20 -21.19
C ASN A 163 1.54 -12.33 -19.92
N GLU A 164 2.73 -12.26 -19.32
CA GLU A 164 2.92 -11.54 -18.05
C GLU A 164 2.65 -10.02 -18.14
N GLU A 165 3.02 -9.37 -19.25
CA GLU A 165 2.77 -7.96 -19.45
C GLU A 165 1.26 -7.68 -19.54
N GLN A 166 0.52 -8.54 -20.24
CA GLN A 166 -0.94 -8.42 -20.30
C GLN A 166 -1.61 -8.72 -18.95
N GLN A 167 -1.08 -9.64 -18.15
CA GLN A 167 -1.55 -9.84 -16.78
C GLN A 167 -1.42 -8.54 -15.95
N LEU A 168 -0.26 -7.86 -16.03
CA LEU A 168 -0.02 -6.62 -15.28
C LEU A 168 -0.98 -5.49 -15.71
N VAL A 169 -1.36 -5.42 -16.96
CA VAL A 169 -2.35 -4.45 -17.46
C VAL A 169 -3.77 -4.85 -17.06
N ALA A 170 -4.13 -6.11 -17.24
CA ALA A 170 -5.45 -6.66 -16.95
C ALA A 170 -5.88 -6.45 -15.49
N PHE A 171 -4.98 -6.76 -14.54
CA PHE A 171 -5.25 -6.66 -13.10
C PHE A 171 -4.89 -5.32 -12.47
N ASN A 172 -4.38 -4.35 -13.25
CA ASN A 172 -4.02 -3.03 -12.76
C ASN A 172 -5.26 -2.29 -12.23
N TRP A 173 -5.06 -1.49 -11.19
CA TRP A 173 -6.13 -0.67 -10.64
C TRP A 173 -6.79 0.27 -11.68
N ARG A 174 -6.02 0.69 -12.70
CA ARG A 174 -6.50 1.55 -13.78
C ARG A 174 -7.52 0.87 -14.70
N ASN A 175 -7.50 -0.46 -14.76
CA ASN A 175 -8.50 -1.23 -15.48
C ASN A 175 -9.68 -1.66 -14.59
N THR A 176 -9.81 -1.14 -13.36
CA THR A 176 -10.85 -1.56 -12.43
C THR A 176 -11.74 -0.40 -12.00
N VAL A 177 -12.98 -0.73 -11.69
CA VAL A 177 -14.00 0.23 -11.25
C VAL A 177 -14.93 -0.42 -10.22
N ALA A 178 -15.55 0.41 -9.36
CA ALA A 178 -16.67 -0.02 -8.56
C ALA A 178 -17.96 0.15 -9.37
N LEU A 179 -18.66 -0.94 -9.64
CA LEU A 179 -19.99 -0.96 -10.29
C LEU A 179 -21.05 -1.44 -9.31
N SER A 180 -22.30 -0.97 -9.47
CA SER A 180 -23.42 -1.57 -8.76
C SER A 180 -23.53 -3.07 -9.09
N ALA A 181 -24.03 -3.88 -8.16
CA ALA A 181 -24.19 -5.31 -8.38
C ALA A 181 -25.05 -5.59 -9.63
N LYS A 182 -26.08 -4.77 -9.88
CA LYS A 182 -26.96 -4.86 -11.03
C LYS A 182 -26.22 -4.57 -12.35
N GLU A 183 -25.46 -3.48 -12.41
CA GLU A 183 -24.67 -3.11 -13.60
C GLU A 183 -23.59 -4.15 -13.91
N ASN A 184 -22.90 -4.64 -12.89
CA ASN A 184 -21.88 -5.67 -13.05
C ASN A 184 -22.47 -6.97 -13.63
N LEU A 185 -23.61 -7.42 -13.13
CA LEU A 185 -24.31 -8.60 -13.67
C LEU A 185 -24.77 -8.37 -15.12
N SER A 186 -25.30 -7.19 -15.43
CA SER A 186 -25.75 -6.85 -16.79
C SER A 186 -24.58 -6.75 -17.78
N LYS A 187 -23.45 -6.19 -17.34
CA LYS A 187 -22.23 -6.04 -18.14
C LYS A 187 -21.62 -7.39 -18.52
N ASN A 188 -21.47 -8.30 -17.55
CA ASN A 188 -20.78 -9.58 -17.74
C ASN A 188 -19.40 -9.36 -18.45
N ASN A 189 -19.11 -10.07 -19.53
CA ASN A 189 -17.89 -9.95 -20.33
C ASN A 189 -18.02 -8.98 -21.52
N LYS A 190 -19.03 -8.10 -21.51
CA LYS A 190 -19.26 -7.16 -22.64
C LYS A 190 -18.36 -5.94 -22.53
N ILE A 191 -17.90 -5.46 -23.69
CA ILE A 191 -17.30 -4.15 -23.85
C ILE A 191 -18.45 -3.13 -23.98
N ILE A 192 -18.50 -2.16 -23.07
CA ILE A 192 -19.49 -1.09 -23.06
C ILE A 192 -18.76 0.25 -23.27
N LYS A 193 -18.80 0.77 -24.49
CA LYS A 193 -18.06 1.97 -24.89
C LYS A 193 -18.32 3.17 -23.97
N THR A 194 -19.56 3.44 -23.64
CA THR A 194 -19.92 4.54 -22.74
C THR A 194 -19.31 4.41 -21.35
N GLN A 195 -19.18 3.18 -20.84
CA GLN A 195 -18.48 2.94 -19.56
C GLN A 195 -16.97 3.18 -19.70
N ILE A 196 -16.35 2.78 -20.82
CA ILE A 196 -14.93 3.04 -21.09
C ILE A 196 -14.67 4.55 -21.15
N GLU A 197 -15.50 5.32 -21.90
CA GLU A 197 -15.37 6.77 -22.01
C GLU A 197 -15.47 7.48 -20.66
N GLN A 198 -16.49 7.13 -19.88
CA GLN A 198 -16.69 7.69 -18.53
C GLN A 198 -15.53 7.35 -17.59
N HIS A 199 -15.08 6.09 -17.62
CA HIS A 199 -13.95 5.63 -16.82
C HIS A 199 -12.65 6.32 -17.21
N TYR A 200 -12.37 6.42 -18.52
CA TYR A 200 -11.17 7.07 -19.02
C TYR A 200 -11.13 8.56 -18.64
N LYS A 201 -12.23 9.27 -18.80
CA LYS A 201 -12.36 10.66 -18.35
C LYS A 201 -12.04 10.80 -16.87
N LYS A 202 -12.68 9.97 -16.02
CA LYS A 202 -12.43 9.94 -14.58
C LYS A 202 -10.98 9.61 -14.26
N LEU A 203 -10.37 8.65 -14.97
CA LEU A 203 -8.98 8.24 -14.77
C LEU A 203 -8.01 9.40 -15.08
N VAL A 204 -8.25 10.14 -16.17
CA VAL A 204 -7.45 11.33 -16.52
C VAL A 204 -7.58 12.42 -15.45
N GLU A 205 -8.81 12.71 -15.01
CA GLU A 205 -9.06 13.68 -13.93
C GLU A 205 -8.34 13.29 -12.62
N TYR A 206 -8.42 12.02 -12.22
CA TYR A 206 -7.75 11.50 -11.03
C TYR A 206 -6.22 11.60 -11.13
N HIS A 207 -5.63 11.25 -12.29
CA HIS A 207 -4.19 11.37 -12.51
C HIS A 207 -3.73 12.83 -12.43
N LYS A 208 -4.51 13.74 -13.00
CA LYS A 208 -4.24 15.19 -12.93
C LYS A 208 -4.31 15.71 -11.49
N GLU A 209 -5.33 15.33 -10.74
CA GLU A 209 -5.49 15.72 -9.33
C GLU A 209 -4.33 15.21 -8.46
N LYS A 210 -3.91 13.96 -8.68
CA LYS A 210 -2.82 13.32 -7.92
C LYS A 210 -1.42 13.64 -8.46
N GLN A 211 -1.31 14.44 -9.54
CA GLN A 211 -0.04 14.76 -10.22
C GLN A 211 0.72 13.49 -10.64
N LEU A 212 0.00 12.50 -11.15
CA LEU A 212 0.53 11.23 -11.65
C LEU A 212 0.50 11.20 -13.17
N ASP A 213 1.50 10.57 -13.78
CA ASP A 213 1.49 10.29 -15.22
C ASP A 213 0.57 9.10 -15.52
N LEU A 214 -0.30 9.23 -16.51
CA LEU A 214 -1.08 8.11 -17.02
C LEU A 214 -0.22 7.31 -18.00
N PRO A 215 0.14 6.05 -17.70
CA PRO A 215 1.00 5.26 -18.56
C PRO A 215 0.36 5.03 -19.94
N GLN A 216 1.16 5.16 -21.01
CA GLN A 216 0.72 5.08 -22.41
C GLN A 216 -0.06 3.78 -22.69
N VAL A 217 0.33 2.66 -22.07
CA VAL A 217 -0.34 1.37 -22.24
C VAL A 217 -1.85 1.41 -21.91
N PHE A 218 -2.28 2.25 -20.96
CA PHE A 218 -3.71 2.40 -20.64
C PHE A 218 -4.42 3.35 -21.61
N ILE A 219 -3.74 4.37 -22.10
CA ILE A 219 -4.26 5.25 -23.16
C ILE A 219 -4.56 4.39 -24.39
N ASP A 220 -3.60 3.59 -24.83
CA ASP A 220 -3.71 2.71 -26.00
C ASP A 220 -4.78 1.62 -25.78
N LEU A 221 -4.83 1.03 -24.58
CA LEU A 221 -5.83 0.03 -24.23
C LEU A 221 -7.25 0.56 -24.41
N PHE A 222 -7.56 1.73 -23.83
CA PHE A 222 -8.90 2.29 -23.90
C PHE A 222 -9.22 2.82 -25.29
N ALA A 223 -8.27 3.47 -25.96
CA ALA A 223 -8.42 3.94 -27.34
C ALA A 223 -8.76 2.78 -28.29
N LYS A 224 -8.04 1.66 -28.20
CA LYS A 224 -8.31 0.44 -29.00
C LYS A 224 -9.77 -0.01 -28.89
N HIS A 225 -10.34 0.00 -27.70
CA HIS A 225 -11.71 -0.49 -27.47
C HIS A 225 -12.78 0.58 -27.73
N LEU A 226 -12.41 1.85 -27.82
CA LEU A 226 -13.29 2.93 -28.26
C LEU A 226 -13.43 2.98 -29.79
N VAL A 227 -12.32 2.76 -30.50
CA VAL A 227 -12.27 2.77 -31.97
C VAL A 227 -12.83 1.47 -32.58
N ALA A 228 -12.58 0.30 -31.95
CA ALA A 228 -13.04 -1.01 -32.45
C ALA A 228 -14.57 -1.12 -32.33
N GLY A 229 -15.29 -0.56 -33.29
CA GLY A 229 -16.74 -0.67 -33.38
C GLY A 229 -17.41 0.49 -34.13
N ASN A 230 -16.65 1.37 -34.74
CA ASN A 230 -17.10 2.09 -35.93
C ASN A 230 -16.62 1.30 -37.14
N PRO A 231 -17.46 0.57 -37.88
CA PRO A 231 -17.18 0.38 -39.27
C PRO A 231 -17.20 1.79 -39.82
N LEU A 232 -16.04 2.32 -40.23
CA LEU A 232 -15.99 3.40 -41.17
C LEU A 232 -16.78 2.85 -42.36
N GLU A 233 -17.99 3.32 -42.52
CA GLU A 233 -18.72 3.16 -43.76
C GLU A 233 -17.87 3.74 -44.88
N PRO A 234 -17.86 3.04 -46.01
CA PRO A 234 -17.06 3.41 -47.19
C PRO A 234 -17.38 4.77 -47.77
#